data_9dd8fb4ea63bd26e7bb0ffe7270066f7
#
_entry.id   9dd8fb4ea63bd26e7bb0ffe7270066f7
#
_cell.length_a   1.000
_cell.length_b   1.000
_cell.length_c   1.000
_cell.angle_alpha   90.00
_cell.angle_beta   90.00
_cell.angle_gamma   90.00
#
_symmetry.space_group_name_H-M   'P 1'
#
loop_
_entity.id
_entity.type
_entity.pdbx_description
1 polymer ?
#
loop_
_entity_poly.entity_id
_entity_poly.type
_entity_poly.pdbx_seq_one_letter_code
_entity_poly.pdbx_strand_id
1 'polypeptide(L)'
;MSIAEVIELPRGSKEKYDEVIKEAGLSGSQLAPGQLVHFAGPLQGGGWQIFNVWESQAASDEWEKVLRPARVKAGLPETIPPTKVFEVYRLAK
;
A
#
# COMPACT_ATOMS: atom_id res chain seq x y z
N MET A 1 -1.38 -17.06 -6.99
CA MET A 1 -1.69 -16.12 -8.08
C MET A 1 -1.45 -14.70 -7.61
N SER A 2 -0.86 -13.90 -8.48
CA SER A 2 -0.61 -12.50 -8.15
C SER A 2 -1.91 -11.70 -8.10
N ILE A 3 -1.98 -10.78 -7.16
CA ILE A 3 -3.11 -9.86 -7.05
C ILE A 3 -2.65 -8.42 -7.14
N ALA A 4 -3.49 -7.56 -7.64
CA ALA A 4 -3.26 -6.11 -7.67
C ALA A 4 -4.24 -5.43 -6.74
N GLU A 5 -3.75 -4.39 -6.05
CA GLU A 5 -4.56 -3.57 -5.15
C GLU A 5 -4.45 -2.11 -5.57
N VAL A 6 -5.57 -1.42 -5.59
CA VAL A 6 -5.61 0.03 -5.76
C VAL A 6 -6.23 0.60 -4.48
N ILE A 7 -5.53 1.51 -3.85
CA ILE A 7 -5.98 2.14 -2.60
C ILE A 7 -6.05 3.64 -2.83
N GLU A 8 -7.25 4.20 -2.71
CA GLU A 8 -7.45 5.64 -2.85
C GLU A 8 -7.75 6.24 -1.49
N LEU A 9 -7.02 7.29 -1.15
CA LEU A 9 -7.11 7.96 0.14
C LEU A 9 -7.42 9.45 -0.11
N PRO A 10 -8.71 9.81 -0.20
CA PRO A 10 -9.08 11.21 -0.51
C PRO A 10 -8.53 12.22 0.51
N ARG A 11 -8.27 11.78 1.73
CA ARG A 11 -7.68 12.61 2.78
C ARG A 11 -6.22 12.28 3.06
N GLY A 12 -5.61 11.45 2.22
CA GLY A 12 -4.22 11.08 2.34
C GLY A 12 -3.30 12.18 1.84
N SER A 13 -2.02 12.06 2.21
CA SER A 13 -0.99 13.00 1.80
C SER A 13 0.34 12.29 1.68
N LYS A 14 1.26 12.93 0.96
CA LYS A 14 2.63 12.44 0.87
C LYS A 14 3.26 12.28 2.26
N GLU A 15 3.04 13.25 3.14
CA GLU A 15 3.63 13.27 4.49
C GLU A 15 3.14 12.09 5.33
N LYS A 16 1.85 11.80 5.30
CA LYS A 16 1.27 10.66 6.02
C LYS A 16 1.76 9.34 5.45
N TYR A 17 1.82 9.25 4.13
CA TYR A 17 2.33 8.07 3.45
C TYR A 17 3.79 7.79 3.84
N ASP A 18 4.65 8.81 3.78
CA ASP A 18 6.06 8.67 4.15
C ASP A 18 6.22 8.22 5.61
N GLU A 19 5.37 8.73 6.50
CA GLU A 19 5.39 8.37 7.91
C GLU A 19 5.04 6.90 8.12
N VAL A 20 4.01 6.40 7.41
CA VAL A 20 3.61 4.99 7.50
C VAL A 20 4.72 4.07 6.97
N ILE A 21 5.30 4.42 5.83
CA ILE A 21 6.39 3.63 5.24
C ILE A 21 7.58 3.55 6.20
N LYS A 22 7.94 4.67 6.81
CA LYS A 22 9.03 4.71 7.79
C LYS A 22 8.72 3.85 9.01
N GLU A 23 7.52 3.97 9.56
CA GLU A 23 7.09 3.19 10.73
C GLU A 23 7.03 1.70 10.41
N ALA A 24 6.71 1.34 9.17
CA ALA A 24 6.70 -0.05 8.73
C ALA A 24 8.10 -0.63 8.50
N GLY A 25 9.13 0.22 8.57
CA GLY A 25 10.52 -0.24 8.46
C GLY A 25 11.06 -0.31 7.05
N LEU A 26 10.38 0.26 6.07
CA LEU A 26 10.86 0.31 4.69
C LEU A 26 11.62 1.62 4.43
N SER A 27 12.63 1.56 3.57
CA SER A 27 13.40 2.74 3.18
C SER A 27 13.69 2.71 1.69
N GLY A 28 13.78 3.90 1.09
CA GLY A 28 14.07 4.04 -0.33
C GLY A 28 13.03 3.33 -1.19
N SER A 29 13.49 2.51 -2.13
CA SER A 29 12.62 1.74 -3.03
C SER A 29 12.44 0.30 -2.57
N GLN A 30 12.65 0.02 -1.28
CA GLN A 30 12.51 -1.32 -0.73
C GLN A 30 11.08 -1.82 -0.82
N LEU A 31 10.91 -3.06 -1.29
CA LEU A 31 9.62 -3.72 -1.33
C LEU A 31 9.38 -4.51 -0.04
N ALA A 32 8.12 -4.64 0.35
CA ALA A 32 7.72 -5.52 1.44
C ALA A 32 7.83 -6.98 1.00
N PRO A 33 7.93 -7.93 1.96
CA PRO A 33 7.97 -9.36 1.60
C PRO A 33 6.75 -9.77 0.77
N GLY A 34 7.00 -10.40 -0.37
CA GLY A 34 5.95 -10.82 -1.29
C GLY A 34 5.35 -9.74 -2.17
N GLN A 35 5.80 -8.51 -2.02
CA GLN A 35 5.37 -7.40 -2.86
C GLN A 35 6.21 -7.41 -4.13
N LEU A 36 5.56 -7.40 -5.29
CA LEU A 36 6.23 -7.45 -6.60
C LEU A 36 6.40 -6.07 -7.21
N VAL A 37 5.40 -5.20 -7.01
CA VAL A 37 5.40 -3.83 -7.52
C VAL A 37 4.70 -2.95 -6.49
N HIS A 38 5.23 -1.77 -6.28
CA HIS A 38 4.61 -0.75 -5.44
C HIS A 38 4.91 0.63 -6.02
N PHE A 39 3.88 1.44 -6.16
CA PHE A 39 4.05 2.85 -6.48
C PHE A 39 2.88 3.64 -5.92
N ALA A 40 3.12 4.93 -5.71
CA ALA A 40 2.14 5.79 -5.09
C ALA A 40 2.31 7.21 -5.62
N GLY A 41 1.26 8.00 -5.51
CA GLY A 41 1.29 9.39 -5.96
C GLY A 41 0.02 10.12 -5.58
N PRO A 42 -0.07 11.41 -5.92
CA PRO A 42 -1.27 12.20 -5.61
C PRO A 42 -2.44 11.79 -6.49
N LEU A 43 -3.64 11.84 -5.89
CA LEU A 43 -4.88 11.73 -6.65
C LEU A 43 -5.15 13.05 -7.36
N GLN A 44 -5.70 12.98 -8.55
CA GLN A 44 -6.18 14.18 -9.25
C GLN A 44 -7.32 14.76 -8.42
N GLY A 45 -7.24 16.04 -8.12
CA GLY A 45 -8.25 16.71 -7.31
C GLY A 45 -7.97 16.67 -5.81
N GLY A 46 -6.88 16.04 -5.38
CA GLY A 46 -6.47 15.99 -3.98
C GLY A 46 -6.54 14.60 -3.38
N GLY A 47 -5.67 14.34 -2.41
CA GLY A 47 -5.55 13.04 -1.78
C GLY A 47 -4.34 12.26 -2.27
N TRP A 48 -4.32 10.98 -1.98
CA TRP A 48 -3.20 10.09 -2.26
C TRP A 48 -3.70 8.74 -2.79
N GLN A 49 -2.90 8.08 -3.63
CA GLN A 49 -3.26 6.76 -4.15
C GLN A 49 -2.04 5.84 -4.13
N ILE A 50 -2.30 4.56 -3.93
CA ILE A 50 -1.28 3.53 -3.79
C ILE A 50 -1.66 2.36 -4.70
N PHE A 51 -0.66 1.80 -5.38
CA PHE A 51 -0.82 0.64 -6.24
C PHE A 51 0.15 -0.42 -5.80
N ASN A 52 -0.35 -1.63 -5.54
CA ASN A 52 0.46 -2.78 -5.15
C ASN A 52 0.17 -3.96 -6.05
N VAL A 53 1.20 -4.73 -6.34
CA VAL A 53 1.04 -6.08 -6.87
C VAL A 53 1.74 -7.01 -5.88
N TRP A 54 1.00 -8.01 -5.41
CA TRP A 54 1.49 -9.01 -4.46
C TRP A 54 1.57 -10.37 -5.12
N GLU A 55 2.51 -11.19 -4.69
CA GLU A 55 2.61 -12.57 -5.19
C GLU A 55 1.38 -13.41 -4.83
N SER A 56 0.67 -13.03 -3.76
CA SER A 56 -0.54 -13.73 -3.30
C SER A 56 -1.33 -12.83 -2.36
N GLN A 57 -2.59 -13.18 -2.13
CA GLN A 57 -3.41 -12.52 -1.11
C GLN A 57 -2.80 -12.71 0.28
N ALA A 58 -2.25 -13.90 0.53
CA ALA A 58 -1.63 -14.20 1.83
C ALA A 58 -0.46 -13.24 2.12
N ALA A 59 0.34 -12.90 1.13
CA ALA A 59 1.45 -11.96 1.31
C ALA A 59 0.94 -10.57 1.71
N SER A 60 -0.11 -10.10 1.04
CA SER A 60 -0.75 -8.83 1.40
C SER A 60 -1.30 -8.86 2.83
N ASP A 61 -1.98 -9.94 3.20
CA ASP A 61 -2.54 -10.11 4.54
C ASP A 61 -1.47 -10.09 5.62
N GLU A 62 -0.32 -10.72 5.37
CA GLU A 62 0.79 -10.72 6.32
C GLU A 62 1.38 -9.32 6.50
N TRP A 63 1.54 -8.58 5.41
CA TRP A 63 2.08 -7.22 5.51
C TRP A 63 1.10 -6.28 6.19
N GLU A 64 -0.19 -6.53 6.06
CA GLU A 64 -1.22 -5.74 6.73
C GLU A 64 -1.03 -5.73 8.26
N LYS A 65 -0.54 -6.83 8.82
CA LYS A 65 -0.24 -6.91 10.25
C LYS A 65 0.84 -5.92 10.68
N VAL A 66 1.76 -5.60 9.78
CA VAL A 66 2.81 -4.60 10.02
C VAL A 66 2.26 -3.20 9.82
N LEU A 67 1.40 -3.02 8.82
CA LEU A 67 0.86 -1.71 8.47
C LEU A 67 -0.13 -1.17 9.50
N ARG A 68 -0.90 -2.03 10.14
CA ARG A 68 -1.91 -1.58 11.12
C ARG A 68 -1.33 -0.69 12.23
N PRO A 69 -0.32 -1.15 12.99
CA PRO A 69 0.26 -0.28 14.01
C PRO A 69 0.99 0.93 13.42
N ALA A 70 1.56 0.81 12.23
CA ALA A 70 2.21 1.93 11.57
C ALA A 70 1.20 3.03 11.22
N ARG A 71 0.01 2.65 10.72
CA ARG A 71 -1.05 3.62 10.44
C ARG A 71 -1.52 4.34 11.69
N VAL A 72 -1.73 3.60 12.77
CA VAL A 72 -2.16 4.18 14.03
C VAL A 72 -1.14 5.21 14.53
N LYS A 73 0.14 4.89 14.48
CA LYS A 73 1.20 5.83 14.86
C LYS A 73 1.22 7.08 14.01
N ALA A 74 0.86 6.96 12.74
CA ALA A 74 0.81 8.10 11.81
C ALA A 74 -0.49 8.91 11.94
N GLY A 75 -1.38 8.51 12.84
CA GLY A 75 -2.66 9.20 13.04
C GLY A 75 -3.72 8.84 11.99
N LEU A 76 -3.57 7.69 11.34
CA LEU A 76 -4.51 7.19 10.35
C LEU A 76 -5.38 6.09 10.93
N PRO A 77 -6.50 5.74 10.26
CA PRO A 77 -7.29 4.58 10.67
C PRO A 77 -6.43 3.31 10.65
N GLU A 78 -6.67 2.41 11.58
CA GLU A 78 -5.95 1.14 11.67
C GLU A 78 -6.09 0.33 10.38
N THR A 79 -7.30 0.30 9.84
CA THR A 79 -7.63 -0.45 8.63
C THR A 79 -8.07 0.50 7.53
N ILE A 80 -7.46 0.34 6.36
CA ILE A 80 -7.83 1.08 5.15
C ILE A 80 -8.03 0.03 4.06
N PRO A 81 -9.29 -0.36 3.78
CA PRO A 81 -9.54 -1.38 2.76
C PRO A 81 -9.18 -0.87 1.37
N PRO A 82 -8.70 -1.74 0.49
CA PRO A 82 -8.43 -1.34 -0.89
C PRO A 82 -9.72 -0.92 -1.59
N THR A 83 -9.59 0.08 -2.48
CA THR A 83 -10.68 0.51 -3.32
C THR A 83 -11.03 -0.55 -4.36
N LYS A 84 -10.01 -1.27 -4.83
CA LYS A 84 -10.15 -2.30 -5.85
C LYS A 84 -9.10 -3.38 -5.66
N VAL A 85 -9.50 -4.64 -5.83
CA VAL A 85 -8.59 -5.80 -5.81
C VAL A 85 -8.96 -6.70 -6.98
N PHE A 86 -7.96 -7.19 -7.71
CA PHE A 86 -8.20 -8.13 -8.81
C PHE A 86 -6.98 -9.01 -9.04
N GLU A 87 -7.21 -10.17 -9.66
CA GLU A 87 -6.12 -11.07 -10.08
C GLU A 87 -5.38 -10.45 -11.25
N VAL A 88 -4.04 -10.55 -11.21
CA VAL A 88 -3.21 -10.04 -12.29
C VAL A 88 -3.18 -11.07 -13.42
N TYR A 89 -3.61 -10.66 -14.61
CA TYR A 89 -3.56 -11.50 -15.80
C TYR A 89 -2.18 -11.46 -16.46
N ARG A 90 -1.61 -10.25 -16.56
CA ARG A 90 -0.29 -10.07 -17.19
C ARG A 90 0.48 -8.99 -16.43
N LEU A 91 1.67 -9.33 -15.98
CA LEU A 91 2.57 -8.39 -15.31
C LEU A 91 3.82 -8.20 -16.18
N ALA A 92 4.08 -6.97 -16.56
CA ALA A 92 5.31 -6.57 -17.25
C ALA A 92 6.01 -5.50 -16.40
N LYS A 93 7.32 -5.55 -16.42
CA LYS A 93 8.13 -4.60 -15.65
C LYS A 93 9.13 -3.89 -16.55
#